data_25d91a2c2135ea429bd82e07ed0c69b2
#
_entry.id   25d91a2c2135ea429bd82e07ed0c69b2
#
_cell.length_a   1.000
_cell.length_b   1.000
_cell.length_c   1.000
_cell.angle_alpha   90.00
_cell.angle_beta   90.00
_cell.angle_gamma   90.00
#
_symmetry.space_group_name_H-M   'P 1'
#
loop_
_entity.id
_entity.type
_entity.pdbx_description
1 polymer ?
#
loop_
_entity_poly.entity_id
_entity_poly.type
_entity_poly.pdbx_seq_one_letter_code
_entity_poly.pdbx_strand_id
1 'polypeptide(L)'
;MLDMKFVRENPELVVEAIKKRNGNLDLTEFLELDKKRREITVQVETLKSERNSASQEIGKLKKAGQDATEQMAAVRALGDKIAEDDKELKAIEVRLKEILLTIPNIPADDVPVGADDSANPVVRTWGEPTKFEFEPKAHWDVGEGLNIIDFERGVKVSGARYVFYRGLGARLERAVISFFLDLHTEKHGYTEMFPPFIVNGASMQGTGQLPKFAEDMFKLENGDMYLIPTAEVPVTNYHRDEILTAAELPIRYTAYSGCFRAEAGAAGRDTRGLIRMHQFNKVELVKFTKPEESWDELERLTLDAEEVLQLLGLPYRVVRLCTGDLGFSSATTYDLEVWLPAANCYREISSCSNFLDFQARRANIRFRRDAKAKPEFVHTLNGSGVAVGRTVAAILENYQQADGSVVVPEVLRKYMGCDVIKA
;
A
#
# COMPACT_ATOMS: atom_id res chain seq x y z
N MET A 1 -1.35 -4.01 10.40
CA MET A 1 -0.65 -4.10 11.71
C MET A 1 -0.52 -5.56 12.12
N LEU A 2 0.46 -5.87 12.93
CA LEU A 2 0.62 -7.23 13.46
C LEU A 2 -0.53 -7.59 14.42
N ASP A 3 -0.76 -8.89 14.58
CA ASP A 3 -1.69 -9.42 15.58
C ASP A 3 -1.15 -9.19 17.00
N MET A 4 -1.96 -8.61 17.90
CA MET A 4 -1.56 -8.31 19.29
C MET A 4 -1.12 -9.56 20.07
N LYS A 5 -1.85 -10.68 19.87
CA LYS A 5 -1.53 -11.95 20.52
C LYS A 5 -0.21 -12.50 20.00
N PHE A 6 0.00 -12.43 18.68
CA PHE A 6 1.25 -12.85 18.05
C PHE A 6 2.47 -12.08 18.60
N VAL A 7 2.38 -10.74 18.68
CA VAL A 7 3.46 -9.89 19.21
C VAL A 7 3.77 -10.25 20.68
N ARG A 8 2.74 -10.48 21.49
CA ARG A 8 2.90 -10.89 22.88
C ARG A 8 3.58 -12.25 23.03
N GLU A 9 3.18 -13.23 22.22
CA GLU A 9 3.67 -14.61 22.32
C GLU A 9 5.04 -14.80 21.67
N ASN A 10 5.45 -13.89 20.75
CA ASN A 10 6.68 -13.99 19.99
C ASN A 10 7.47 -12.67 19.97
N PRO A 11 7.71 -12.01 21.11
CA PRO A 11 8.34 -10.69 21.13
C PRO A 11 9.76 -10.67 20.55
N GLU A 12 10.55 -11.70 20.82
CA GLU A 12 11.92 -11.80 20.31
C GLU A 12 11.96 -11.98 18.79
N LEU A 13 11.06 -12.77 18.22
CA LEU A 13 10.92 -12.93 16.77
C LEU A 13 10.57 -11.62 16.10
N VAL A 14 9.64 -10.85 16.68
CA VAL A 14 9.24 -9.54 16.14
C VAL A 14 10.42 -8.58 16.19
N VAL A 15 11.14 -8.48 17.30
CA VAL A 15 12.33 -7.62 17.45
C VAL A 15 13.42 -8.01 16.43
N GLU A 16 13.70 -9.29 16.26
CA GLU A 16 14.68 -9.76 15.28
C GLU A 16 14.26 -9.45 13.84
N ALA A 17 13.00 -9.67 13.50
CA ALA A 17 12.45 -9.34 12.17
C ALA A 17 12.62 -7.84 11.85
N ILE A 18 12.35 -6.98 12.83
CA ILE A 18 12.52 -5.53 12.66
C ILE A 18 14.00 -5.14 12.56
N LYS A 19 14.89 -5.83 13.27
CA LYS A 19 16.34 -5.63 13.15
C LYS A 19 16.84 -5.99 11.74
N LYS A 20 16.34 -7.07 11.15
CA LYS A 20 16.62 -7.43 9.75
C LYS A 20 16.17 -6.36 8.75
N ARG A 21 15.20 -5.54 9.11
CA ARG A 21 14.71 -4.38 8.34
C ARG A 21 15.44 -3.07 8.69
N ASN A 22 16.63 -3.13 9.26
CA ASN A 22 17.42 -1.98 9.74
C ASN A 22 16.69 -1.13 10.79
N GLY A 23 15.65 -1.66 11.42
CA GLY A 23 14.89 -0.99 12.47
C GLY A 23 15.40 -1.35 13.87
N ASN A 24 14.98 -0.54 14.83
CA ASN A 24 15.12 -0.83 16.26
C ASN A 24 13.74 -0.78 16.91
N LEU A 25 13.36 -1.80 17.65
CA LEU A 25 12.06 -1.93 18.28
C LEU A 25 12.22 -2.31 19.75
N ASP A 26 11.65 -1.49 20.62
CA ASP A 26 11.46 -1.79 22.04
C ASP A 26 9.97 -2.13 22.28
N LEU A 27 9.71 -3.33 22.76
CA LEU A 27 8.37 -3.83 23.08
C LEU A 27 8.03 -3.75 24.58
N THR A 28 8.88 -3.17 25.42
CA THR A 28 8.69 -3.13 26.88
C THR A 28 7.35 -2.51 27.25
N GLU A 29 7.06 -1.30 26.75
CA GLU A 29 5.79 -0.61 26.98
C GLU A 29 4.58 -1.44 26.49
N PHE A 30 4.70 -2.05 25.32
CA PHE A 30 3.63 -2.88 24.77
C PHE A 30 3.32 -4.09 25.67
N LEU A 31 4.34 -4.79 26.14
CA LEU A 31 4.17 -6.00 26.97
C LEU A 31 3.59 -5.66 28.34
N GLU A 32 4.04 -4.56 28.95
CA GLU A 32 3.50 -4.05 30.23
C GLU A 32 2.02 -3.65 30.09
N LEU A 33 1.68 -2.89 29.06
CA LEU A 33 0.29 -2.47 28.79
C LEU A 33 -0.61 -3.66 28.46
N ASP A 34 -0.17 -4.61 27.66
CA ASP A 34 -0.99 -5.81 27.37
C ASP A 34 -1.20 -6.68 28.62
N LYS A 35 -0.18 -6.81 29.49
CA LYS A 35 -0.33 -7.48 30.78
C LYS A 35 -1.40 -6.79 31.62
N LYS A 36 -1.30 -5.48 31.79
CA LYS A 36 -2.27 -4.66 32.54
C LYS A 36 -3.68 -4.73 31.95
N ARG A 37 -3.80 -4.67 30.64
CA ARG A 37 -5.07 -4.83 29.90
C ARG A 37 -5.76 -6.14 30.28
N ARG A 38 -5.01 -7.26 30.26
CA ARG A 38 -5.56 -8.59 30.60
C ARG A 38 -5.98 -8.68 32.07
N GLU A 39 -5.20 -8.12 32.97
CA GLU A 39 -5.52 -8.08 34.41
C GLU A 39 -6.82 -7.30 34.65
N ILE A 40 -6.94 -6.08 34.07
CA ILE A 40 -8.16 -5.26 34.20
C ILE A 40 -9.36 -5.95 33.53
N THR A 41 -9.17 -6.61 32.38
CA THR A 41 -10.26 -7.35 31.70
C THR A 41 -10.86 -8.41 32.63
N VAL A 42 -10.02 -9.23 33.28
CA VAL A 42 -10.47 -10.27 34.22
C VAL A 42 -11.17 -9.62 35.43
N GLN A 43 -10.63 -8.52 35.97
CA GLN A 43 -11.23 -7.78 37.07
C GLN A 43 -12.62 -7.25 36.71
N VAL A 44 -12.76 -6.62 35.54
CA VAL A 44 -14.06 -6.10 35.06
C VAL A 44 -15.09 -7.21 34.85
N GLU A 45 -14.68 -8.35 34.30
CA GLU A 45 -15.55 -9.51 34.14
C GLU A 45 -16.03 -10.05 35.50
N THR A 46 -15.13 -10.12 36.50
CA THR A 46 -15.46 -10.55 37.87
C THR A 46 -16.44 -9.57 38.50
N LEU A 47 -16.13 -8.25 38.46
CA LEU A 47 -17.03 -7.23 39.03
C LEU A 47 -18.40 -7.19 38.34
N LYS A 48 -18.48 -7.41 37.03
CA LYS A 48 -19.75 -7.52 36.28
C LYS A 48 -20.56 -8.76 36.72
N SER A 49 -19.90 -9.90 37.00
CA SER A 49 -20.53 -11.10 37.53
C SER A 49 -21.08 -10.86 38.95
N GLU A 50 -20.28 -10.29 39.85
CA GLU A 50 -20.67 -9.94 41.22
C GLU A 50 -21.87 -8.97 41.22
N ARG A 51 -21.81 -7.91 40.42
CA ARG A 51 -22.90 -6.94 40.27
C ARG A 51 -24.20 -7.60 39.81
N ASN A 52 -24.12 -8.54 38.85
CA ASN A 52 -25.29 -9.25 38.35
C ASN A 52 -25.89 -10.15 39.44
N SER A 53 -25.06 -10.85 40.23
CA SER A 53 -25.51 -11.70 41.35
C SER A 53 -26.17 -10.85 42.45
N ALA A 54 -25.53 -9.77 42.85
CA ALA A 54 -26.09 -8.85 43.85
C ALA A 54 -27.39 -8.17 43.39
N SER A 55 -27.50 -7.85 42.10
CA SER A 55 -28.75 -7.31 41.53
C SER A 55 -29.90 -8.29 41.58
N GLN A 56 -29.62 -9.60 41.36
CA GLN A 56 -30.62 -10.66 41.51
C GLN A 56 -31.08 -10.81 42.97
N GLU A 57 -30.16 -10.72 43.93
CA GLU A 57 -30.45 -10.78 45.36
C GLU A 57 -31.34 -9.63 45.82
N ILE A 58 -31.01 -8.38 45.41
CA ILE A 58 -31.87 -7.20 45.61
C ILE A 58 -33.30 -7.46 45.11
N GLY A 59 -33.41 -8.05 43.91
CA GLY A 59 -34.71 -8.43 43.35
C GLY A 59 -35.51 -9.39 44.23
N LYS A 60 -34.83 -10.37 44.88
CA LYS A 60 -35.46 -11.33 45.82
C LYS A 60 -35.89 -10.63 47.13
N LEU A 61 -35.00 -9.82 47.73
CA LEU A 61 -35.27 -9.06 48.95
C LEU A 61 -36.47 -8.12 48.77
N LYS A 62 -36.52 -7.37 47.69
CA LYS A 62 -37.63 -6.46 47.37
C LYS A 62 -38.94 -7.21 47.20
N LYS A 63 -38.94 -8.40 46.55
CA LYS A 63 -40.13 -9.25 46.42
C LYS A 63 -40.61 -9.80 47.78
N ALA A 64 -39.69 -10.01 48.71
CA ALA A 64 -39.98 -10.44 50.08
C ALA A 64 -40.35 -9.31 51.02
N GLY A 65 -40.40 -8.04 50.56
CA GLY A 65 -40.68 -6.86 51.38
C GLY A 65 -39.58 -6.51 52.37
N GLN A 66 -38.34 -6.97 52.14
CA GLN A 66 -37.16 -6.73 52.97
C GLN A 66 -36.40 -5.51 52.50
N ASP A 67 -35.71 -4.83 53.43
CA ASP A 67 -34.81 -3.72 53.11
C ASP A 67 -33.60 -4.20 52.32
N ALA A 68 -33.29 -3.49 51.25
CA ALA A 68 -32.17 -3.79 50.37
C ALA A 68 -31.25 -2.58 50.18
N THR A 69 -31.30 -1.61 51.11
CA THR A 69 -30.57 -0.34 50.97
C THR A 69 -29.05 -0.52 50.93
N GLU A 70 -28.50 -1.38 51.79
CA GLU A 70 -27.04 -1.70 51.78
C GLU A 70 -26.60 -2.37 50.50
N GLN A 71 -27.40 -3.35 50.05
CA GLN A 71 -27.09 -4.08 48.78
C GLN A 71 -27.19 -3.15 47.56
N MET A 72 -28.13 -2.22 47.56
CA MET A 72 -28.25 -1.21 46.52
C MET A 72 -27.03 -0.27 46.52
N ALA A 73 -26.52 0.15 47.70
CA ALA A 73 -25.30 0.95 47.79
C ALA A 73 -24.08 0.16 47.31
N ALA A 74 -23.94 -1.12 47.64
CA ALA A 74 -22.86 -1.99 47.19
C ALA A 74 -22.90 -2.18 45.65
N VAL A 75 -24.09 -2.42 45.06
CA VAL A 75 -24.23 -2.53 43.60
C VAL A 75 -23.85 -1.22 42.86
N ARG A 76 -24.17 -0.08 43.48
CA ARG A 76 -23.75 1.22 42.93
C ARG A 76 -22.23 1.37 42.95
N ALA A 77 -21.58 1.07 44.10
CA ALA A 77 -20.13 1.10 44.19
C ALA A 77 -19.41 0.18 43.20
N LEU A 78 -19.96 -1.05 42.97
CA LEU A 78 -19.48 -1.93 41.92
C LEU A 78 -19.64 -1.31 40.53
N GLY A 79 -20.75 -0.63 40.27
CA GLY A 79 -20.99 0.08 38.99
C GLY A 79 -19.99 1.19 38.75
N ASP A 80 -19.69 1.98 39.77
CA ASP A 80 -18.70 3.09 39.72
C ASP A 80 -17.29 2.53 39.45
N LYS A 81 -16.91 1.42 40.10
CA LYS A 81 -15.61 0.77 39.88
C LYS A 81 -15.48 0.16 38.48
N ILE A 82 -16.53 -0.49 37.98
CA ILE A 82 -16.56 -1.01 36.60
C ILE A 82 -16.37 0.12 35.59
N ALA A 83 -17.01 1.29 35.80
CA ALA A 83 -16.89 2.43 34.90
C ALA A 83 -15.48 3.01 34.90
N GLU A 84 -14.80 3.07 36.06
CA GLU A 84 -13.40 3.49 36.17
C GLU A 84 -12.47 2.53 35.40
N ASP A 85 -12.59 1.22 35.65
CA ASP A 85 -11.79 0.18 35.03
C ASP A 85 -12.03 0.10 33.51
N ASP A 86 -13.29 0.21 33.03
CA ASP A 86 -13.62 0.28 31.61
C ASP A 86 -12.99 1.51 30.93
N LYS A 87 -12.90 2.65 31.62
CA LYS A 87 -12.21 3.86 31.13
C LYS A 87 -10.71 3.65 31.01
N GLU A 88 -10.09 3.03 32.00
CA GLU A 88 -8.66 2.71 31.98
C GLU A 88 -8.34 1.69 30.86
N LEU A 89 -9.15 0.64 30.74
CA LEU A 89 -9.06 -0.37 29.70
C LEU A 89 -9.06 0.26 28.30
N LYS A 90 -10.01 1.16 28.05
CA LYS A 90 -10.10 1.87 26.78
C LYS A 90 -8.86 2.70 26.48
N ALA A 91 -8.28 3.39 27.48
CA ALA A 91 -7.06 4.18 27.32
C ALA A 91 -5.87 3.27 26.95
N ILE A 92 -5.74 2.12 27.63
CA ILE A 92 -4.69 1.13 27.34
C ILE A 92 -4.86 0.56 25.91
N GLU A 93 -6.07 0.23 25.49
CA GLU A 93 -6.35 -0.31 24.14
C GLU A 93 -5.99 0.70 23.04
N VAL A 94 -6.28 1.99 23.25
CA VAL A 94 -5.86 3.06 22.33
C VAL A 94 -4.34 3.10 22.22
N ARG A 95 -3.63 3.09 23.37
CA ARG A 95 -2.17 3.15 23.37
C ARG A 95 -1.52 1.92 22.74
N LEU A 96 -2.02 0.72 23.03
CA LEU A 96 -1.58 -0.51 22.39
C LEU A 96 -1.75 -0.47 20.86
N LYS A 97 -2.88 0.06 20.40
CA LYS A 97 -3.14 0.24 18.97
C LYS A 97 -2.14 1.23 18.35
N GLU A 98 -1.86 2.36 19.00
CA GLU A 98 -0.87 3.33 18.53
C GLU A 98 0.50 2.67 18.35
N ILE A 99 0.97 1.90 19.35
CA ILE A 99 2.23 1.17 19.27
C ILE A 99 2.22 0.18 18.08
N LEU A 100 1.18 -0.64 17.96
CA LEU A 100 1.07 -1.62 16.86
C LEU A 100 1.05 -0.96 15.48
N LEU A 101 0.52 0.26 15.36
CA LEU A 101 0.49 1.00 14.10
C LEU A 101 1.88 1.47 13.66
N THR A 102 2.87 1.55 14.56
CA THR A 102 4.26 1.93 14.22
C THR A 102 5.16 0.75 13.88
N ILE A 103 4.72 -0.48 14.17
CA ILE A 103 5.50 -1.69 13.89
C ILE A 103 5.28 -2.11 12.43
N PRO A 104 6.35 -2.24 11.62
CA PRO A 104 6.23 -2.72 10.24
C PRO A 104 5.85 -4.20 10.17
N ASN A 105 5.48 -4.66 8.99
CA ASN A 105 5.18 -6.07 8.77
C ASN A 105 6.45 -6.93 8.90
N ILE A 106 6.25 -8.20 9.20
CA ILE A 106 7.34 -9.19 9.28
C ILE A 106 7.66 -9.69 7.88
N PRO A 107 8.94 -9.66 7.45
CA PRO A 107 9.34 -10.28 6.21
C PRO A 107 9.01 -11.78 6.20
N ALA A 108 8.62 -12.30 5.04
CA ALA A 108 8.48 -13.74 4.86
C ALA A 108 9.85 -14.44 5.00
N ASP A 109 9.83 -15.71 5.41
CA ASP A 109 11.04 -16.45 5.79
C ASP A 109 12.07 -16.57 4.65
N ASP A 110 11.61 -16.56 3.42
CA ASP A 110 12.42 -16.70 2.21
C ASP A 110 12.86 -15.35 1.59
N VAL A 111 12.56 -14.22 2.26
CA VAL A 111 13.04 -12.89 1.84
C VAL A 111 14.54 -12.77 2.11
N PRO A 112 15.34 -12.37 1.11
CA PRO A 112 16.78 -12.19 1.28
C PRO A 112 17.10 -11.17 2.39
N VAL A 113 18.05 -11.49 3.25
CA VAL A 113 18.54 -10.54 4.25
C VAL A 113 19.56 -9.61 3.59
N GLY A 114 19.35 -8.31 3.67
CA GLY A 114 20.22 -7.30 3.09
C GLY A 114 19.95 -5.91 3.68
N ALA A 115 20.90 -4.99 3.50
CA ALA A 115 20.83 -3.67 4.09
C ALA A 115 20.04 -2.66 3.22
N ASP A 116 20.15 -2.78 1.90
CA ASP A 116 19.59 -1.84 0.92
C ASP A 116 19.38 -2.54 -0.44
N ASP A 117 18.99 -1.77 -1.45
CA ASP A 117 18.70 -2.20 -2.82
C ASP A 117 19.85 -2.96 -3.50
N SER A 118 21.10 -2.74 -3.10
CA SER A 118 22.26 -3.45 -3.65
C SER A 118 22.24 -4.96 -3.34
N ALA A 119 21.50 -5.36 -2.31
CA ALA A 119 21.33 -6.76 -1.90
C ALA A 119 20.10 -7.44 -2.54
N ASN A 120 19.36 -6.77 -3.40
CA ASN A 120 18.20 -7.33 -4.08
C ASN A 120 18.62 -8.30 -5.19
N PRO A 121 18.37 -9.61 -5.11
CA PRO A 121 18.71 -10.53 -6.16
C PRO A 121 17.81 -10.34 -7.38
N VAL A 122 18.41 -10.43 -8.57
CA VAL A 122 17.66 -10.53 -9.82
C VAL A 122 17.05 -11.92 -9.93
N VAL A 123 15.73 -11.99 -10.07
CA VAL A 123 14.97 -13.25 -10.16
C VAL A 123 14.86 -13.71 -11.60
N ARG A 124 14.57 -12.78 -12.52
CA ARG A 124 14.44 -13.02 -13.95
C ARG A 124 14.65 -11.75 -14.76
N THR A 125 14.94 -11.92 -16.05
CA THR A 125 15.12 -10.83 -17.01
C THR A 125 14.34 -11.14 -18.28
N TRP A 126 13.93 -10.08 -18.97
CA TRP A 126 13.28 -10.19 -20.29
C TRP A 126 13.79 -9.11 -21.23
N GLY A 127 14.03 -9.50 -22.48
CA GLY A 127 14.58 -8.62 -23.50
C GLY A 127 16.08 -8.30 -23.28
N GLU A 128 16.70 -7.78 -24.32
CA GLU A 128 18.08 -7.31 -24.27
C GLU A 128 18.12 -5.79 -24.17
N PRO A 129 19.02 -5.20 -23.35
CA PRO A 129 19.23 -3.77 -23.31
C PRO A 129 19.35 -3.16 -24.71
N THR A 130 18.52 -2.16 -25.01
CA THR A 130 18.48 -1.51 -26.32
C THR A 130 19.84 -0.89 -26.63
N LYS A 131 20.36 -1.23 -27.81
CA LYS A 131 21.65 -0.72 -28.32
C LYS A 131 21.42 0.24 -29.48
N PHE A 132 22.13 1.35 -29.47
CA PHE A 132 22.09 2.37 -30.51
C PHE A 132 23.45 2.51 -31.17
N GLU A 133 23.46 2.89 -32.45
CA GLU A 133 24.67 3.32 -33.17
C GLU A 133 24.99 4.81 -32.94
N PHE A 134 24.20 5.50 -32.14
CA PHE A 134 24.37 6.90 -31.73
C PHE A 134 24.25 7.00 -30.19
N GLU A 135 24.69 8.11 -29.63
CA GLU A 135 24.55 8.34 -28.19
C GLU A 135 23.07 8.63 -27.84
N PRO A 136 22.41 7.76 -27.02
CA PRO A 136 21.02 7.96 -26.68
C PRO A 136 20.84 9.15 -25.74
N LYS A 137 19.85 10.00 -26.07
CA LYS A 137 19.46 11.14 -25.22
C LYS A 137 18.55 10.69 -24.10
N ALA A 138 18.62 11.37 -22.96
CA ALA A 138 17.71 11.17 -21.86
C ALA A 138 16.27 11.59 -22.24
N HIS A 139 15.28 10.97 -21.64
CA HIS A 139 13.86 11.20 -21.95
C HIS A 139 13.43 12.66 -21.83
N TRP A 140 14.05 13.45 -20.95
CA TRP A 140 13.76 14.88 -20.85
C TRP A 140 14.27 15.66 -22.05
N ASP A 141 15.46 15.36 -22.56
CA ASP A 141 16.01 16.02 -23.73
C ASP A 141 15.25 15.62 -25.00
N VAL A 142 14.83 14.35 -25.12
CA VAL A 142 13.96 13.86 -26.20
C VAL A 142 12.60 14.56 -26.15
N GLY A 143 11.96 14.60 -24.96
CA GLY A 143 10.64 15.19 -24.77
C GLY A 143 10.59 16.70 -25.01
N GLU A 144 11.59 17.44 -24.55
CA GLU A 144 11.74 18.88 -24.81
C GLU A 144 12.06 19.13 -26.29
N GLY A 145 12.96 18.35 -26.90
CA GLY A 145 13.31 18.48 -28.34
C GLY A 145 12.12 18.25 -29.26
N LEU A 146 11.21 17.34 -28.91
CA LEU A 146 9.93 17.08 -29.60
C LEU A 146 8.82 18.06 -29.22
N ASN A 147 9.07 18.94 -28.25
CA ASN A 147 8.08 19.91 -27.73
C ASN A 147 6.80 19.23 -27.16
N ILE A 148 6.97 18.04 -26.57
CA ILE A 148 5.87 17.23 -26.00
C ILE A 148 5.91 17.19 -24.46
N ILE A 149 7.01 17.63 -23.85
CA ILE A 149 7.20 17.77 -22.41
C ILE A 149 7.71 19.16 -22.11
N ASP A 150 7.22 19.81 -21.03
CA ASP A 150 7.57 21.18 -20.65
C ASP A 150 7.77 21.25 -19.13
N PHE A 151 9.02 21.17 -18.71
CA PHE A 151 9.40 21.27 -17.30
C PHE A 151 9.43 22.74 -16.83
N GLU A 152 9.84 23.69 -17.69
CA GLU A 152 9.92 25.11 -17.32
C GLU A 152 8.54 25.65 -16.87
N ARG A 153 7.52 25.37 -17.65
CA ARG A 153 6.14 25.75 -17.28
C ARG A 153 5.60 24.95 -16.11
N GLY A 154 6.02 23.72 -15.94
CA GLY A 154 5.72 22.93 -14.73
C GLY A 154 6.25 23.61 -13.47
N VAL A 155 7.52 24.03 -13.49
CA VAL A 155 8.16 24.78 -12.39
C VAL A 155 7.46 26.10 -12.14
N LYS A 156 7.12 26.83 -13.20
CA LYS A 156 6.42 28.12 -13.09
C LYS A 156 5.07 28.00 -12.39
N VAL A 157 4.32 26.92 -12.63
CA VAL A 157 2.96 26.76 -12.11
C VAL A 157 2.93 26.13 -10.74
N SER A 158 3.77 25.14 -10.50
CA SER A 158 3.67 24.31 -9.29
C SER A 158 4.98 24.10 -8.53
N GLY A 159 6.10 24.60 -9.06
CA GLY A 159 7.43 24.39 -8.47
C GLY A 159 8.16 23.20 -9.08
N ALA A 160 9.29 22.85 -8.48
CA ALA A 160 10.12 21.74 -8.94
C ALA A 160 9.35 20.41 -8.90
N ARG A 161 9.75 19.45 -9.75
CA ARG A 161 9.17 18.11 -9.84
C ARG A 161 7.70 18.07 -10.28
N TYR A 162 7.29 19.10 -11.07
CA TYR A 162 6.03 19.11 -11.83
C TYR A 162 6.33 19.29 -13.31
N VAL A 163 5.46 18.80 -14.17
CA VAL A 163 5.65 18.77 -15.62
C VAL A 163 4.33 19.01 -16.35
N PHE A 164 4.40 19.63 -17.52
CA PHE A 164 3.30 19.59 -18.49
C PHE A 164 3.64 18.63 -19.63
N TYR A 165 2.71 17.73 -19.91
CA TYR A 165 2.68 17.02 -21.18
C TYR A 165 1.81 17.83 -22.16
N ARG A 166 2.24 17.94 -23.42
CA ARG A 166 1.48 18.68 -24.44
C ARG A 166 1.43 17.94 -25.76
N GLY A 167 0.39 18.19 -26.56
CA GLY A 167 0.26 17.60 -27.89
C GLY A 167 0.36 16.05 -27.86
N LEU A 168 1.27 15.50 -28.64
CA LEU A 168 1.51 14.05 -28.70
C LEU A 168 2.05 13.47 -27.38
N GLY A 169 2.71 14.27 -26.54
CA GLY A 169 3.13 13.83 -25.20
C GLY A 169 1.94 13.59 -24.28
N ALA A 170 0.98 14.50 -24.23
CA ALA A 170 -0.25 14.30 -23.46
C ALA A 170 -1.08 13.14 -24.02
N ARG A 171 -1.05 12.93 -25.34
CA ARG A 171 -1.70 11.79 -25.97
C ARG A 171 -1.00 10.49 -25.61
N LEU A 172 0.34 10.47 -25.56
CA LEU A 172 1.12 9.30 -25.17
C LEU A 172 0.83 8.89 -23.72
N GLU A 173 0.82 9.85 -22.79
CA GLU A 173 0.46 9.61 -21.38
C GLU A 173 -0.93 8.94 -21.27
N ARG A 174 -1.92 9.49 -21.95
CA ARG A 174 -3.27 8.92 -22.00
C ARG A 174 -3.34 7.57 -22.72
N ALA A 175 -2.57 7.39 -23.79
CA ALA A 175 -2.51 6.13 -24.54
C ALA A 175 -1.96 4.99 -23.66
N VAL A 176 -0.92 5.27 -22.87
CA VAL A 176 -0.34 4.33 -21.90
C VAL A 176 -1.37 3.97 -20.83
N ILE A 177 -2.08 4.96 -20.26
CA ILE A 177 -3.14 4.71 -19.26
C ILE A 177 -4.24 3.82 -19.85
N SER A 178 -4.75 4.15 -21.03
CA SER A 178 -5.83 3.40 -21.68
C SER A 178 -5.40 1.98 -22.01
N PHE A 179 -4.19 1.80 -22.52
CA PHE A 179 -3.64 0.48 -22.83
C PHE A 179 -3.54 -0.40 -21.57
N PHE A 180 -3.06 0.17 -20.46
CA PHE A 180 -2.95 -0.58 -19.20
C PHE A 180 -4.32 -1.02 -18.67
N LEU A 181 -5.28 -0.11 -18.63
CA LEU A 181 -6.64 -0.42 -18.18
C LEU A 181 -7.31 -1.47 -19.06
N ASP A 182 -7.24 -1.32 -20.40
CA ASP A 182 -7.81 -2.28 -21.33
C ASP A 182 -7.17 -3.68 -21.16
N LEU A 183 -5.83 -3.75 -21.06
CA LEU A 183 -5.11 -5.02 -20.87
C LEU A 183 -5.54 -5.73 -19.59
N HIS A 184 -5.56 -5.00 -18.47
CA HIS A 184 -5.87 -5.60 -17.18
C HIS A 184 -7.36 -5.99 -17.06
N THR A 185 -8.26 -5.24 -17.68
CA THR A 185 -9.69 -5.58 -17.65
C THR A 185 -10.07 -6.66 -18.65
N GLU A 186 -9.60 -6.57 -19.88
CA GLU A 186 -9.99 -7.48 -20.97
C GLU A 186 -9.28 -8.84 -20.89
N LYS A 187 -8.00 -8.85 -20.48
CA LYS A 187 -7.17 -10.06 -20.49
C LYS A 187 -6.92 -10.65 -19.10
N HIS A 188 -6.60 -9.83 -18.12
CA HIS A 188 -6.20 -10.30 -16.79
C HIS A 188 -7.38 -10.48 -15.83
N GLY A 189 -8.59 -10.06 -16.23
CA GLY A 189 -9.82 -10.27 -15.47
C GLY A 189 -9.95 -9.39 -14.23
N TYR A 190 -9.34 -8.21 -14.24
CA TYR A 190 -9.55 -7.20 -13.20
C TYR A 190 -10.83 -6.40 -13.46
N THR A 191 -11.49 -6.00 -12.40
CA THR A 191 -12.59 -5.02 -12.46
C THR A 191 -12.01 -3.63 -12.35
N GLU A 192 -12.32 -2.75 -13.31
CA GLU A 192 -11.90 -1.36 -13.27
C GLU A 192 -12.66 -0.58 -12.20
N MET A 193 -11.90 0.21 -11.42
CA MET A 193 -12.42 1.13 -10.41
C MET A 193 -11.97 2.56 -10.74
N PHE A 194 -12.85 3.53 -10.53
CA PHE A 194 -12.51 4.96 -10.58
C PHE A 194 -12.67 5.58 -9.18
N PRO A 195 -11.60 5.59 -8.37
CA PRO A 195 -11.70 5.98 -6.97
C PRO A 195 -11.59 7.48 -6.75
N PRO A 196 -12.02 8.01 -5.59
CA PRO A 196 -11.70 9.38 -5.18
C PRO A 196 -10.19 9.55 -4.96
N PHE A 197 -9.65 10.71 -5.33
CA PHE A 197 -8.22 11.06 -5.15
C PHE A 197 -7.96 11.79 -3.82
N ILE A 198 -9.01 12.10 -3.08
CA ILE A 198 -8.95 12.66 -1.72
C ILE A 198 -9.61 11.66 -0.79
N VAL A 199 -8.89 11.28 0.27
CA VAL A 199 -9.33 10.26 1.24
C VAL A 199 -9.16 10.77 2.67
N ASN A 200 -9.88 10.18 3.61
CA ASN A 200 -9.74 10.47 5.05
C ASN A 200 -8.51 9.76 5.66
N GLY A 201 -8.07 10.24 6.83
CA GLY A 201 -6.93 9.67 7.55
C GLY A 201 -7.10 8.19 7.92
N ALA A 202 -8.35 7.74 8.17
CA ALA A 202 -8.62 6.34 8.44
C ALA A 202 -8.27 5.43 7.23
N SER A 203 -8.49 5.92 6.00
CA SER A 203 -8.08 5.21 4.78
C SER A 203 -6.57 5.18 4.62
N MET A 204 -5.89 6.29 4.92
CA MET A 204 -4.42 6.35 4.93
C MET A 204 -3.80 5.42 5.98
N GLN A 205 -4.46 5.26 7.13
CA GLN A 205 -4.05 4.31 8.16
C GLN A 205 -4.31 2.86 7.75
N GLY A 206 -5.41 2.58 7.04
CA GLY A 206 -5.80 1.23 6.61
C GLY A 206 -4.75 0.54 5.76
N THR A 207 -4.08 1.26 4.88
CA THR A 207 -3.03 0.74 3.99
C THR A 207 -1.59 0.96 4.52
N GLY A 208 -1.43 1.71 5.63
CA GLY A 208 -0.13 1.83 6.32
C GLY A 208 0.66 3.09 6.01
N GLN A 209 0.11 4.04 5.25
CA GLN A 209 0.74 5.35 5.03
C GLN A 209 0.83 6.16 6.32
N LEU A 210 -0.21 6.14 7.13
CA LEU A 210 -0.21 6.75 8.45
C LEU A 210 -0.06 5.70 9.56
N PRO A 211 0.60 6.05 10.67
CA PRO A 211 1.26 7.34 10.97
C PRO A 211 2.65 7.51 10.35
N LYS A 212 3.28 6.45 9.84
CA LYS A 212 4.72 6.36 9.51
C LYS A 212 5.19 7.42 8.48
N PHE A 213 4.41 7.65 7.44
CA PHE A 213 4.78 8.50 6.29
C PHE A 213 4.02 9.82 6.25
N ALA A 214 3.64 10.36 7.41
CA ALA A 214 2.85 11.60 7.48
C ALA A 214 3.52 12.79 6.75
N GLU A 215 4.86 12.88 6.79
CA GLU A 215 5.64 13.94 6.14
C GLU A 215 5.68 13.81 4.60
N ASP A 216 5.47 12.60 4.08
CA ASP A 216 5.42 12.34 2.63
C ASP A 216 4.03 12.57 2.02
N MET A 217 3.02 12.86 2.85
CA MET A 217 1.63 13.00 2.42
C MET A 217 1.22 14.46 2.29
N PHE A 218 0.46 14.79 1.23
CA PHE A 218 -0.22 16.08 1.12
C PHE A 218 -1.52 16.06 1.92
N LYS A 219 -1.49 16.66 3.11
CA LYS A 219 -2.66 16.87 3.96
C LYS A 219 -3.37 18.16 3.58
N LEU A 220 -4.70 18.13 3.48
CA LEU A 220 -5.51 19.33 3.28
C LEU A 220 -5.72 20.06 4.59
N GLU A 221 -5.76 21.39 4.56
CA GLU A 221 -5.94 22.22 5.78
C GLU A 221 -7.30 21.96 6.46
N ASN A 222 -8.34 21.72 5.64
CA ASN A 222 -9.70 21.54 6.12
C ASN A 222 -9.99 20.07 6.44
N GLY A 223 -9.73 19.66 7.69
CA GLY A 223 -10.09 18.36 8.21
C GLY A 223 -8.99 17.30 8.09
N ASP A 224 -9.38 16.06 8.33
CA ASP A 224 -8.50 14.89 8.26
C ASP A 224 -8.56 14.25 6.86
N MET A 225 -8.17 15.02 5.84
CA MET A 225 -8.23 14.65 4.43
C MET A 225 -6.85 14.75 3.78
N TYR A 226 -6.57 13.87 2.84
CA TYR A 226 -5.27 13.72 2.19
C TYR A 226 -5.43 13.47 0.70
N LEU A 227 -4.52 14.00 -0.13
CA LEU A 227 -4.32 13.53 -1.50
C LEU A 227 -3.69 12.15 -1.48
N ILE A 228 -4.17 11.24 -2.32
CA ILE A 228 -3.68 9.85 -2.34
C ILE A 228 -2.26 9.75 -2.93
N PRO A 229 -1.36 8.98 -2.33
CA PRO A 229 -0.05 8.67 -2.93
C PRO A 229 -0.11 7.54 -3.96
N THR A 230 -1.22 6.81 -4.02
CA THR A 230 -1.49 5.64 -4.86
C THR A 230 -2.98 5.30 -4.79
N ALA A 231 -3.53 4.73 -5.86
CA ALA A 231 -4.90 4.20 -5.87
C ALA A 231 -5.10 3.01 -4.92
N GLU A 232 -4.01 2.36 -4.49
CA GLU A 232 -4.07 1.33 -3.45
C GLU A 232 -4.89 1.78 -2.23
N VAL A 233 -4.72 3.05 -1.81
CA VAL A 233 -5.39 3.56 -0.61
C VAL A 233 -6.91 3.51 -0.73
N PRO A 234 -7.56 4.18 -1.68
CA PRO A 234 -9.02 4.12 -1.79
C PRO A 234 -9.53 2.73 -2.18
N VAL A 235 -8.83 2.01 -3.07
CA VAL A 235 -9.28 0.70 -3.57
C VAL A 235 -9.23 -0.35 -2.47
N THR A 236 -8.16 -0.41 -1.67
CA THR A 236 -8.10 -1.34 -0.53
C THR A 236 -9.15 -1.00 0.53
N ASN A 237 -9.35 0.29 0.81
CA ASN A 237 -10.35 0.73 1.79
C ASN A 237 -11.80 0.63 1.29
N TYR A 238 -12.03 0.29 0.01
CA TYR A 238 -13.38 0.02 -0.50
C TYR A 238 -14.11 -1.04 0.34
N HIS A 239 -13.38 -2.05 0.80
CA HIS A 239 -13.90 -3.12 1.66
C HIS A 239 -13.60 -2.91 3.16
N ARG A 240 -13.21 -1.69 3.59
CA ARG A 240 -12.95 -1.43 5.02
C ARG A 240 -14.19 -1.71 5.87
N ASP A 241 -13.97 -2.43 7.00
CA ASP A 241 -15.01 -2.86 7.96
C ASP A 241 -16.02 -3.85 7.39
N GLU A 242 -15.72 -4.53 6.28
CA GLU A 242 -16.58 -5.53 5.67
C GLU A 242 -16.16 -6.97 6.00
N ILE A 243 -17.16 -7.87 5.88
CA ILE A 243 -16.95 -9.32 5.94
C ILE A 243 -17.43 -9.91 4.62
N LEU A 244 -16.47 -10.27 3.78
CA LEU A 244 -16.69 -10.87 2.47
C LEU A 244 -17.06 -12.35 2.60
N THR A 245 -17.50 -12.96 1.51
CA THR A 245 -17.68 -14.41 1.42
C THR A 245 -16.49 -15.06 0.71
N ALA A 246 -16.18 -16.30 1.06
CA ALA A 246 -15.10 -17.03 0.37
C ALA A 246 -15.34 -17.22 -1.14
N ALA A 247 -16.61 -17.17 -1.57
CA ALA A 247 -16.98 -17.30 -2.97
C ALA A 247 -16.65 -16.04 -3.80
N GLU A 248 -16.53 -14.86 -3.16
CA GLU A 248 -16.12 -13.61 -3.82
C GLU A 248 -14.61 -13.56 -4.08
N LEU A 249 -13.80 -14.35 -3.33
CA LEU A 249 -12.34 -14.33 -3.40
C LEU A 249 -11.81 -15.32 -4.46
N PRO A 250 -10.76 -14.96 -5.20
CA PRO A 250 -10.03 -13.69 -5.14
C PRO A 250 -10.75 -12.54 -5.85
N ILE A 251 -10.77 -11.36 -5.21
CA ILE A 251 -11.23 -10.11 -5.83
C ILE A 251 -10.01 -9.42 -6.47
N ARG A 252 -10.18 -8.89 -7.69
CA ARG A 252 -9.12 -8.22 -8.45
C ARG A 252 -9.64 -6.88 -8.97
N TYR A 253 -9.01 -5.78 -8.56
CA TYR A 253 -9.33 -4.44 -9.00
C TYR A 253 -8.14 -3.77 -9.68
N THR A 254 -8.41 -3.02 -10.75
CA THR A 254 -7.46 -2.10 -11.37
C THR A 254 -8.02 -0.69 -11.33
N ALA A 255 -7.16 0.31 -11.07
CA ALA A 255 -7.59 1.69 -10.97
C ALA A 255 -6.53 2.66 -11.48
N TYR A 256 -6.92 3.57 -12.36
CA TYR A 256 -6.14 4.75 -12.69
C TYR A 256 -6.29 5.82 -11.60
N SER A 257 -5.19 6.47 -11.25
CA SER A 257 -5.25 7.71 -10.45
C SER A 257 -4.04 8.62 -10.71
N GLY A 258 -4.24 9.92 -10.45
CA GLY A 258 -3.16 10.79 -10.05
C GLY A 258 -2.65 10.36 -8.67
N CYS A 259 -1.33 10.36 -8.51
CA CYS A 259 -0.64 10.03 -7.26
C CYS A 259 0.16 11.25 -6.80
N PHE A 260 0.12 11.54 -5.50
CA PHE A 260 0.71 12.76 -4.93
C PHE A 260 1.65 12.39 -3.78
N ARG A 261 2.93 12.77 -3.89
CA ARG A 261 3.96 12.48 -2.89
C ARG A 261 4.81 13.71 -2.62
N ALA A 262 4.99 14.08 -1.36
CA ALA A 262 5.83 15.22 -0.97
C ALA A 262 7.32 14.93 -1.10
N GLU A 263 7.72 13.64 -1.25
CA GLU A 263 9.12 13.21 -1.48
C GLU A 263 10.10 13.82 -0.45
N ALA A 264 9.70 13.89 0.82
CA ALA A 264 10.44 14.57 1.88
C ALA A 264 11.86 14.01 2.09
N GLY A 265 12.04 12.69 1.88
CA GLY A 265 13.34 12.01 2.03
C GLY A 265 14.21 11.96 0.77
N ALA A 266 13.78 12.58 -0.35
CA ALA A 266 14.41 12.39 -1.68
C ALA A 266 15.27 13.57 -2.14
N ALA A 267 15.84 14.34 -1.23
CA ALA A 267 16.69 15.48 -1.58
C ALA A 267 17.92 15.03 -2.42
N GLY A 268 18.12 15.66 -3.58
CA GLY A 268 19.26 15.41 -4.46
C GLY A 268 19.20 14.16 -5.34
N ARG A 269 18.17 13.31 -5.22
CA ARG A 269 18.00 12.13 -6.08
C ARG A 269 17.04 12.40 -7.23
N ASP A 270 17.38 11.93 -8.46
CA ASP A 270 16.56 12.02 -9.67
C ASP A 270 15.88 13.39 -9.81
N THR A 271 16.69 14.47 -9.81
CA THR A 271 16.20 15.86 -9.80
C THR A 271 15.72 16.35 -11.16
N ARG A 272 15.99 15.61 -12.25
CA ARG A 272 15.54 15.90 -13.63
C ARG A 272 14.68 14.76 -14.15
N GLY A 273 13.84 15.10 -15.13
CA GLY A 273 13.02 14.13 -15.86
C GLY A 273 11.79 13.66 -15.10
N LEU A 274 11.24 12.51 -15.50
CA LEU A 274 9.95 11.98 -15.08
C LEU A 274 10.03 10.91 -13.96
N ILE A 275 11.23 10.59 -13.49
CA ILE A 275 11.42 9.44 -12.58
C ILE A 275 10.86 9.72 -11.19
N ARG A 276 11.02 10.96 -10.69
CA ARG A 276 10.63 11.34 -9.34
C ARG A 276 9.88 12.68 -9.32
N MET A 277 8.55 12.59 -9.31
CA MET A 277 7.64 13.72 -9.41
C MET A 277 6.73 13.80 -8.17
N HIS A 278 6.32 15.03 -7.78
CA HIS A 278 5.33 15.24 -6.72
C HIS A 278 3.92 14.81 -7.14
N GLN A 279 3.65 14.88 -8.45
CA GLN A 279 2.41 14.38 -9.06
C GLN A 279 2.77 13.51 -10.27
N PHE A 280 2.23 12.31 -10.32
CA PHE A 280 2.38 11.39 -11.44
C PHE A 280 1.13 10.52 -11.59
N ASN A 281 1.00 9.87 -12.75
CA ASN A 281 -0.10 8.96 -13.05
C ASN A 281 0.33 7.50 -12.85
N LYS A 282 -0.59 6.69 -12.32
CA LYS A 282 -0.37 5.26 -12.14
C LYS A 282 -1.68 4.48 -12.39
N VAL A 283 -1.56 3.34 -13.02
CA VAL A 283 -2.59 2.29 -12.97
C VAL A 283 -2.16 1.31 -11.89
N GLU A 284 -3.02 1.08 -10.92
CA GLU A 284 -2.78 0.23 -9.77
C GLU A 284 -3.57 -1.06 -9.87
N LEU A 285 -2.99 -2.15 -9.40
CA LEU A 285 -3.62 -3.45 -9.24
C LEU A 285 -3.75 -3.75 -7.74
N VAL A 286 -4.93 -4.16 -7.30
CA VAL A 286 -5.20 -4.55 -5.91
C VAL A 286 -5.93 -5.87 -5.90
N LYS A 287 -5.47 -6.81 -5.05
CA LYS A 287 -6.14 -8.10 -4.87
C LYS A 287 -6.48 -8.34 -3.40
N PHE A 288 -7.61 -9.03 -3.20
CA PHE A 288 -8.01 -9.60 -1.92
C PHE A 288 -8.12 -11.09 -2.09
N THR A 289 -7.43 -11.86 -1.25
CA THR A 289 -7.33 -13.30 -1.41
C THR A 289 -7.55 -14.03 -0.09
N LYS A 290 -7.84 -15.32 -0.17
CA LYS A 290 -7.69 -16.21 0.98
C LYS A 290 -6.20 -16.35 1.31
N PRO A 291 -5.84 -16.57 2.59
CA PRO A 291 -4.45 -16.71 3.01
C PRO A 291 -3.64 -17.73 2.20
N GLU A 292 -4.23 -18.87 1.92
CA GLU A 292 -3.59 -19.98 1.20
C GLU A 292 -3.33 -19.70 -0.29
N GLU A 293 -4.01 -18.73 -0.89
CA GLU A 293 -3.91 -18.39 -2.31
C GLU A 293 -2.96 -17.20 -2.58
N SER A 294 -2.55 -16.47 -1.53
CA SER A 294 -1.91 -15.15 -1.69
C SER A 294 -0.54 -15.20 -2.36
N TRP A 295 0.20 -16.31 -2.22
CA TRP A 295 1.51 -16.45 -2.86
C TRP A 295 1.38 -16.65 -4.37
N ASP A 296 0.46 -17.53 -4.80
CA ASP A 296 0.17 -17.74 -6.21
C ASP A 296 -0.40 -16.47 -6.86
N GLU A 297 -1.25 -15.74 -6.12
CA GLU A 297 -1.80 -14.47 -6.61
C GLU A 297 -0.76 -13.34 -6.67
N LEU A 298 0.30 -13.37 -5.86
CA LEU A 298 1.44 -12.46 -6.00
C LEU A 298 2.20 -12.73 -7.31
N GLU A 299 2.50 -14.00 -7.60
CA GLU A 299 3.19 -14.37 -8.84
C GLU A 299 2.36 -13.98 -10.06
N ARG A 300 1.05 -14.26 -10.06
CA ARG A 300 0.14 -13.84 -11.15
C ARG A 300 0.10 -12.33 -11.31
N LEU A 301 0.04 -11.57 -10.21
CA LEU A 301 0.03 -10.11 -10.24
C LEU A 301 1.34 -9.57 -10.83
N THR A 302 2.47 -10.18 -10.49
CA THR A 302 3.77 -9.81 -11.03
C THR A 302 3.84 -10.10 -12.54
N LEU A 303 3.35 -11.26 -12.98
CA LEU A 303 3.26 -11.62 -14.40
C LEU A 303 2.33 -10.68 -15.18
N ASP A 304 1.20 -10.27 -14.60
CA ASP A 304 0.29 -9.28 -15.21
C ASP A 304 1.01 -7.93 -15.48
N ALA A 305 1.87 -7.50 -14.55
CA ALA A 305 2.68 -6.29 -14.71
C ALA A 305 3.83 -6.48 -15.72
N GLU A 306 4.46 -7.66 -15.74
CA GLU A 306 5.51 -8.00 -16.73
C GLU A 306 4.96 -8.00 -18.15
N GLU A 307 3.77 -8.53 -18.37
CA GLU A 307 3.16 -8.57 -19.71
C GLU A 307 2.95 -7.17 -20.30
N VAL A 308 2.67 -6.17 -19.48
CA VAL A 308 2.64 -4.76 -19.93
C VAL A 308 3.94 -4.37 -20.61
N LEU A 309 5.08 -4.64 -19.96
CA LEU A 309 6.41 -4.29 -20.49
C LEU A 309 6.79 -5.13 -21.70
N GLN A 310 6.41 -6.41 -21.72
CA GLN A 310 6.63 -7.31 -22.85
C GLN A 310 5.90 -6.82 -24.09
N LEU A 311 4.62 -6.48 -23.97
CA LEU A 311 3.82 -5.96 -25.07
C LEU A 311 4.30 -4.60 -25.58
N LEU A 312 4.88 -3.78 -24.68
CA LEU A 312 5.54 -2.53 -25.05
C LEU A 312 6.94 -2.74 -25.66
N GLY A 313 7.49 -3.94 -25.63
CA GLY A 313 8.83 -4.26 -26.12
C GLY A 313 9.93 -3.58 -25.30
N LEU A 314 9.72 -3.31 -24.01
CA LEU A 314 10.67 -2.65 -23.13
C LEU A 314 11.46 -3.69 -22.32
N PRO A 315 12.81 -3.75 -22.46
CA PRO A 315 13.64 -4.64 -21.67
C PRO A 315 13.53 -4.35 -20.17
N TYR A 316 13.40 -5.39 -19.35
CA TYR A 316 13.27 -5.25 -17.91
C TYR A 316 13.93 -6.42 -17.16
N ARG A 317 14.12 -6.23 -15.87
CA ARG A 317 14.44 -7.30 -14.92
C ARG A 317 13.47 -7.27 -13.73
N VAL A 318 13.26 -8.42 -13.11
CA VAL A 318 12.54 -8.56 -11.86
C VAL A 318 13.54 -8.81 -10.74
N VAL A 319 13.48 -8.00 -9.70
CA VAL A 319 14.29 -8.18 -8.49
C VAL A 319 13.37 -8.51 -7.31
N ARG A 320 13.87 -9.29 -6.37
CA ARG A 320 13.19 -9.52 -5.10
C ARG A 320 13.80 -8.62 -4.04
N LEU A 321 12.98 -7.82 -3.39
CA LEU A 321 13.47 -6.91 -2.35
C LEU A 321 14.00 -7.68 -1.15
N CYS A 322 15.15 -7.25 -0.64
CA CYS A 322 15.72 -7.74 0.62
C CYS A 322 15.05 -7.08 1.82
N THR A 323 15.31 -7.61 3.01
CA THR A 323 14.68 -7.15 4.26
C THR A 323 14.87 -5.66 4.53
N GLY A 324 16.01 -5.07 4.17
CA GLY A 324 16.31 -3.64 4.39
C GLY A 324 15.64 -2.69 3.40
N ASP A 325 15.18 -3.21 2.25
CA ASP A 325 14.52 -2.43 1.19
C ASP A 325 13.00 -2.63 1.14
N LEU A 326 12.46 -3.60 1.87
CA LEU A 326 11.01 -3.85 1.94
C LEU A 326 10.24 -2.62 2.44
N GLY A 327 9.15 -2.28 1.75
CA GLY A 327 8.17 -1.29 2.18
C GLY A 327 7.54 -1.64 3.54
N PHE A 328 7.14 -0.64 4.33
CA PHE A 328 6.65 -0.77 5.72
C PHE A 328 5.60 -1.87 5.91
N SER A 329 4.62 -1.94 5.03
CA SER A 329 3.49 -2.88 5.13
C SER A 329 3.76 -4.24 4.50
N SER A 330 4.83 -4.39 3.71
CA SER A 330 5.09 -5.57 2.89
C SER A 330 5.73 -6.72 3.67
N ALA A 331 5.28 -7.94 3.41
CA ALA A 331 5.94 -9.17 3.85
C ALA A 331 6.93 -9.68 2.77
N THR A 332 6.64 -9.46 1.50
CA THR A 332 7.52 -9.73 0.36
C THR A 332 7.14 -8.84 -0.81
N THR A 333 8.13 -8.48 -1.62
CA THR A 333 7.95 -7.60 -2.77
C THR A 333 8.84 -8.04 -3.92
N TYR A 334 8.28 -8.01 -5.14
CA TYR A 334 9.02 -8.05 -6.39
C TYR A 334 8.93 -6.67 -7.05
N ASP A 335 10.08 -6.12 -7.43
CA ASP A 335 10.13 -4.92 -8.25
C ASP A 335 10.49 -5.26 -9.69
N LEU A 336 9.76 -4.67 -10.62
CA LEU A 336 10.11 -4.65 -12.03
C LEU A 336 10.94 -3.40 -12.30
N GLU A 337 12.09 -3.58 -12.91
CA GLU A 337 12.98 -2.47 -13.28
C GLU A 337 13.17 -2.45 -14.80
N VAL A 338 12.81 -1.33 -15.44
CA VAL A 338 12.93 -1.12 -16.87
C VAL A 338 14.29 -0.56 -17.25
N TRP A 339 14.81 -0.96 -18.39
CA TRP A 339 16.05 -0.45 -18.93
C TRP A 339 15.91 1.00 -19.44
N LEU A 340 16.79 1.88 -19.00
CA LEU A 340 16.92 3.25 -19.48
C LEU A 340 18.28 3.44 -20.18
N PRO A 341 18.31 3.48 -21.51
CA PRO A 341 19.56 3.53 -22.30
C PRO A 341 20.45 4.73 -21.99
N ALA A 342 19.90 5.92 -21.83
CA ALA A 342 20.67 7.12 -21.57
C ALA A 342 21.39 7.11 -20.21
N ALA A 343 20.80 6.48 -19.22
CA ALA A 343 21.37 6.30 -17.89
C ALA A 343 22.22 5.01 -17.80
N ASN A 344 22.16 4.13 -18.80
CA ASN A 344 22.79 2.81 -18.83
C ASN A 344 22.49 1.99 -17.55
N CYS A 345 21.25 2.02 -17.11
CA CYS A 345 20.82 1.31 -15.89
C CYS A 345 19.36 0.89 -15.95
N TYR A 346 19.00 -0.03 -15.06
CA TYR A 346 17.63 -0.38 -14.77
C TYR A 346 17.04 0.58 -13.72
N ARG A 347 15.76 0.93 -13.87
CA ARG A 347 15.00 1.75 -12.91
C ARG A 347 13.67 1.10 -12.59
N GLU A 348 13.33 1.06 -11.30
CA GLU A 348 12.02 0.57 -10.83
C GLU A 348 10.87 1.24 -11.58
N ILE A 349 9.93 0.43 -12.07
CA ILE A 349 8.73 0.87 -12.78
C ILE A 349 7.45 0.28 -12.21
N SER A 350 7.54 -0.83 -11.50
CA SER A 350 6.45 -1.46 -10.78
C SER A 350 6.97 -2.15 -9.53
N SER A 351 6.16 -2.15 -8.47
CA SER A 351 6.43 -2.84 -7.22
C SER A 351 5.22 -3.69 -6.88
N CYS A 352 5.39 -5.01 -6.78
CA CYS A 352 4.34 -5.99 -6.55
C CYS A 352 4.52 -6.63 -5.18
N SER A 353 3.59 -6.38 -4.25
CA SER A 353 3.71 -6.73 -2.84
C SER A 353 2.60 -7.63 -2.34
N ASN A 354 2.96 -8.55 -1.44
CA ASN A 354 2.03 -9.27 -0.58
C ASN A 354 2.15 -8.75 0.85
N PHE A 355 1.05 -8.27 1.40
CA PHE A 355 0.99 -7.72 2.76
C PHE A 355 0.52 -8.74 3.79
N LEU A 356 0.15 -9.95 3.34
CA LEU A 356 -0.55 -10.92 4.15
C LEU A 356 -1.80 -10.27 4.79
N ASP A 357 -2.05 -10.49 6.08
CA ASP A 357 -3.19 -9.90 6.79
C ASP A 357 -2.92 -8.51 7.40
N PHE A 358 -1.73 -7.95 7.17
CA PHE A 358 -1.28 -6.70 7.81
C PHE A 358 -2.20 -5.49 7.54
N GLN A 359 -2.56 -5.26 6.29
CA GLN A 359 -3.49 -4.18 5.90
C GLN A 359 -4.93 -4.56 6.26
N ALA A 360 -5.31 -5.81 6.06
CA ALA A 360 -6.64 -6.29 6.41
C ALA A 360 -6.94 -6.12 7.92
N ARG A 361 -5.95 -6.31 8.80
CA ARG A 361 -6.07 -5.99 10.23
C ARG A 361 -6.21 -4.50 10.52
N ARG A 362 -5.57 -3.62 9.73
CA ARG A 362 -5.68 -2.16 9.86
C ARG A 362 -7.05 -1.67 9.41
N ALA A 363 -7.52 -2.17 8.28
CA ALA A 363 -8.78 -1.78 7.64
C ALA A 363 -9.97 -2.68 8.06
N ASN A 364 -9.74 -3.68 8.92
CA ASN A 364 -10.76 -4.63 9.40
C ASN A 364 -11.51 -5.34 8.25
N ILE A 365 -10.76 -5.83 7.24
CA ILE A 365 -11.32 -6.54 6.09
C ILE A 365 -11.23 -8.03 6.36
N ARG A 366 -12.38 -8.68 6.45
CA ARG A 366 -12.48 -10.10 6.80
C ARG A 366 -13.29 -10.88 5.78
N PHE A 367 -13.24 -12.20 5.85
CA PHE A 367 -14.11 -13.06 5.08
C PHE A 367 -14.59 -14.25 5.92
N ARG A 368 -15.65 -14.92 5.46
CA ARG A 368 -16.13 -16.17 6.03
C ARG A 368 -16.01 -17.29 5.00
N ARG A 369 -15.50 -18.43 5.43
CA ARG A 369 -15.43 -19.64 4.60
C ARG A 369 -16.82 -20.20 4.29
N ASP A 370 -17.71 -20.10 5.26
CA ASP A 370 -19.14 -20.41 5.15
C ASP A 370 -19.95 -19.56 6.14
N ALA A 371 -21.29 -19.65 6.08
CA ALA A 371 -22.18 -18.82 6.90
C ALA A 371 -22.02 -19.01 8.43
N LYS A 372 -21.47 -20.13 8.88
CA LYS A 372 -21.26 -20.46 10.30
C LYS A 372 -19.81 -20.29 10.75
N ALA A 373 -18.86 -20.16 9.81
CA ALA A 373 -17.46 -20.02 10.12
C ALA A 373 -17.18 -18.69 10.84
N LYS A 374 -16.17 -18.68 11.71
CA LYS A 374 -15.65 -17.45 12.28
C LYS A 374 -15.00 -16.62 11.16
N PRO A 375 -15.14 -15.27 11.19
CA PRO A 375 -14.46 -14.43 10.22
C PRO A 375 -12.94 -14.53 10.37
N GLU A 376 -12.24 -14.63 9.23
CA GLU A 376 -10.79 -14.58 9.09
C GLU A 376 -10.40 -13.29 8.36
N PHE A 377 -9.16 -12.80 8.54
CA PHE A 377 -8.67 -11.69 7.73
C PHE A 377 -8.30 -12.18 6.33
N VAL A 378 -8.63 -11.38 5.31
CA VAL A 378 -8.12 -11.59 3.96
C VAL A 378 -6.63 -11.27 3.91
N HIS A 379 -5.92 -11.79 2.90
CA HIS A 379 -4.64 -11.24 2.50
C HIS A 379 -4.86 -10.17 1.42
N THR A 380 -4.10 -9.09 1.49
CA THR A 380 -4.12 -8.02 0.49
C THR A 380 -2.82 -8.01 -0.29
N LEU A 381 -2.93 -7.72 -1.58
CA LEU A 381 -1.79 -7.57 -2.48
C LEU A 381 -2.00 -6.30 -3.30
N ASN A 382 -0.90 -5.65 -3.66
CA ASN A 382 -0.93 -4.61 -4.67
C ASN A 382 0.21 -4.77 -5.68
N GLY A 383 0.07 -4.08 -6.80
CA GLY A 383 1.14 -3.88 -7.74
C GLY A 383 0.84 -2.70 -8.66
N SER A 384 1.88 -2.00 -9.09
CA SER A 384 1.69 -1.04 -10.17
C SER A 384 1.48 -1.80 -11.47
N GLY A 385 0.40 -1.57 -12.12
CA GLY A 385 0.13 -2.14 -13.43
C GLY A 385 0.49 -1.26 -14.64
N VAL A 386 1.39 -0.32 -14.60
CA VAL A 386 2.70 0.07 -14.25
C VAL A 386 2.72 1.61 -14.01
N ALA A 387 3.86 2.20 -13.55
CA ALA A 387 3.99 3.66 -13.41
C ALA A 387 3.99 4.35 -14.79
N VAL A 388 2.98 5.18 -15.08
CA VAL A 388 2.74 5.76 -16.42
C VAL A 388 3.89 6.68 -16.86
N GLY A 389 4.29 7.63 -16.01
CA GLY A 389 5.36 8.57 -16.36
C GLY A 389 6.72 7.89 -16.58
N ARG A 390 7.05 6.84 -15.79
CA ARG A 390 8.27 6.04 -16.01
C ARG A 390 8.18 5.21 -17.28
N THR A 391 7.00 4.73 -17.65
CA THR A 391 6.77 4.06 -18.94
C THR A 391 6.95 5.02 -20.11
N VAL A 392 6.44 6.25 -20.01
CA VAL A 392 6.67 7.29 -21.03
C VAL A 392 8.16 7.58 -21.16
N ALA A 393 8.88 7.73 -20.04
CA ALA A 393 10.34 7.92 -20.05
C ALA A 393 11.05 6.75 -20.75
N ALA A 394 10.70 5.52 -20.42
CA ALA A 394 11.27 4.33 -21.05
C ALA A 394 10.98 4.25 -22.55
N ILE A 395 9.76 4.58 -22.98
CA ILE A 395 9.40 4.63 -24.41
C ILE A 395 10.23 5.68 -25.12
N LEU A 396 10.33 6.90 -24.59
CA LEU A 396 11.12 7.98 -25.20
C LEU A 396 12.59 7.59 -25.35
N GLU A 397 13.17 6.89 -24.36
CA GLU A 397 14.57 6.50 -24.42
C GLU A 397 14.81 5.26 -25.30
N ASN A 398 13.97 4.22 -25.22
CA ASN A 398 14.20 2.97 -25.95
C ASN A 398 13.78 3.05 -27.44
N TYR A 399 12.86 3.93 -27.80
CA TYR A 399 12.31 4.05 -29.16
C TYR A 399 12.77 5.31 -29.91
N GLN A 400 13.71 6.08 -29.35
CA GLN A 400 14.28 7.24 -30.02
C GLN A 400 15.07 6.86 -31.26
N GLN A 401 15.07 7.75 -32.26
CA GLN A 401 15.80 7.58 -33.51
C GLN A 401 16.90 8.63 -33.65
N ALA A 402 17.86 8.39 -34.54
CA ALA A 402 18.97 9.30 -34.78
C ALA A 402 18.52 10.71 -35.23
N ASP A 403 17.37 10.81 -35.90
CA ASP A 403 16.76 12.08 -36.33
C ASP A 403 16.00 12.81 -35.20
N GLY A 404 15.97 12.27 -33.99
CA GLY A 404 15.29 12.81 -32.83
C GLY A 404 13.81 12.47 -32.75
N SER A 405 13.27 11.71 -33.70
CA SER A 405 11.92 11.18 -33.61
C SER A 405 11.82 9.97 -32.66
N VAL A 406 10.61 9.57 -32.29
CA VAL A 406 10.34 8.40 -31.45
C VAL A 406 9.32 7.51 -32.14
N VAL A 407 9.67 6.25 -32.37
CA VAL A 407 8.74 5.25 -32.89
C VAL A 407 7.75 4.88 -31.79
N VAL A 408 6.48 4.84 -32.13
CA VAL A 408 5.42 4.44 -31.18
C VAL A 408 5.37 2.91 -31.11
N PRO A 409 5.45 2.31 -29.89
CA PRO A 409 5.21 0.87 -29.70
C PRO A 409 3.93 0.42 -30.40
N GLU A 410 3.96 -0.73 -31.05
CA GLU A 410 2.84 -1.20 -31.89
C GLU A 410 1.51 -1.21 -31.16
N VAL A 411 1.50 -1.71 -29.94
CA VAL A 411 0.28 -1.80 -29.09
C VAL A 411 -0.34 -0.44 -28.75
N LEU A 412 0.44 0.64 -28.79
CA LEU A 412 -0.03 2.00 -28.52
C LEU A 412 -0.53 2.75 -29.75
N ARG A 413 -0.26 2.27 -30.99
CA ARG A 413 -0.58 3.01 -32.22
C ARG A 413 -2.07 3.27 -32.38
N LYS A 414 -2.92 2.31 -31.99
CA LYS A 414 -4.40 2.49 -32.01
C LYS A 414 -4.87 3.65 -31.11
N TYR A 415 -4.19 3.90 -30.00
CA TYR A 415 -4.51 5.00 -29.07
C TYR A 415 -3.85 6.31 -29.52
N MET A 416 -2.65 6.23 -30.09
CA MET A 416 -1.89 7.38 -30.55
C MET A 416 -2.40 7.96 -31.87
N GLY A 417 -2.89 7.10 -32.78
CA GLY A 417 -3.27 7.47 -34.14
C GLY A 417 -2.11 7.93 -35.01
N CYS A 418 -0.88 7.56 -34.62
CA CYS A 418 0.34 7.73 -35.41
C CYS A 418 1.36 6.66 -35.04
N ASP A 419 2.30 6.39 -35.95
CA ASP A 419 3.36 5.38 -35.77
C ASP A 419 4.66 6.00 -35.26
N VAL A 420 4.83 7.33 -35.40
CA VAL A 420 6.05 8.06 -35.03
C VAL A 420 5.68 9.41 -34.48
N ILE A 421 6.34 9.81 -33.38
CA ILE A 421 6.29 11.14 -32.81
C ILE A 421 7.44 11.96 -33.41
N LYS A 422 7.11 13.09 -34.05
CA LYS A 422 8.07 14.03 -34.67
C LYS A 422 7.80 15.43 -34.17
N ALA A 423 8.85 16.30 -34.22
CA ALA A 423 8.74 17.72 -33.90
C ALA A 423 7.85 18.48 -34.87
#